data_711adf614afa579f779767ac22ea39eb
#
_entry.id   711adf614afa579f779767ac22ea39eb
#
_cell.length_a   1.000
_cell.length_b   1.000
_cell.length_c   1.000
_cell.angle_alpha   90.00
_cell.angle_beta   90.00
_cell.angle_gamma   90.00
#
_symmetry.space_group_name_H-M   'P 1'
#
loop_
_entity.id
_entity.type
_entity.pdbx_description
1 polymer ?
#
loop_
_entity_poly.entity_id
_entity_poly.type
_entity_poly.pdbx_seq_one_letter_code
_entity_poly.pdbx_strand_id
1 'polypeptide(L)'
;MMKMKTVLVSALSILVVGSTALVNVQEVMADTPNIAKSDYDPAKVKNLKVQMNLSQDTSSGKLKITASIDTFPEGMNEVSIPFFLFNVKTQVTEKFPGLADAIFTPSQPSVTREYDMNQANLNAFADGEYRIVLRDWKQPPYGYYRYYGHTEIVTIQDHKMVGTGTHIDQAKNGWFGNSYYKNGVKARNEYIRSSDRRGVYYVDSDGNLVENKWFGNFYFKPGGLMAQQEWIYDKNYGAWYYILAQSGYVKNGWIGNYYLKSDGKMAQSEWIYDSYYKSYYYLTSNGSYARNAWIGNYYLKSNGKMAKSEWIYDRNYGAYYYLTSEGSHARNTWVGDYYLKANGKMAVNERTPDGYRVDGSGKWIR
;
A
#
# COMPACT_ATOMS: atom_id res chain seq x y z
N MET A 1 -16.65 -7.50 -39.98
CA MET A 1 -15.33 -8.13 -39.83
C MET A 1 -14.31 -7.01 -39.57
N MET A 2 -14.11 -6.65 -38.33
CA MET A 2 -13.23 -5.53 -37.95
C MET A 2 -12.41 -5.95 -36.73
N LYS A 3 -11.10 -6.03 -36.89
CA LYS A 3 -10.12 -6.52 -35.90
C LYS A 3 -9.94 -5.45 -34.80
N MET A 4 -10.18 -5.80 -33.56
CA MET A 4 -9.80 -5.00 -32.40
C MET A 4 -8.28 -5.07 -32.20
N LYS A 5 -7.64 -3.90 -32.20
CA LYS A 5 -6.23 -3.74 -31.82
C LYS A 5 -6.14 -3.58 -30.30
N THR A 6 -5.39 -4.46 -29.70
CA THR A 6 -4.97 -4.36 -28.28
C THR A 6 -3.97 -3.22 -28.14
N VAL A 7 -4.27 -2.27 -27.27
CA VAL A 7 -3.35 -1.20 -26.87
C VAL A 7 -2.57 -1.65 -25.64
N LEU A 8 -1.26 -1.84 -25.82
CA LEU A 8 -0.32 -1.99 -24.70
C LEU A 8 -0.12 -0.62 -24.03
N VAL A 9 -0.39 -0.53 -22.75
CA VAL A 9 -0.03 0.63 -21.93
C VAL A 9 1.39 0.41 -21.41
N SER A 10 2.30 1.23 -21.88
CA SER A 10 3.71 1.26 -21.49
C SER A 10 3.88 1.80 -20.07
N ALA A 11 4.71 1.13 -19.28
CA ALA A 11 5.14 1.53 -17.95
C ALA A 11 5.97 2.82 -17.97
N LEU A 12 5.66 3.71 -17.04
CA LEU A 12 6.36 4.97 -16.81
C LEU A 12 7.68 4.70 -16.08
N SER A 13 8.78 4.99 -16.75
CA SER A 13 10.13 4.93 -16.18
C SER A 13 10.41 6.13 -15.30
N ILE A 14 10.78 5.89 -14.05
CA ILE A 14 11.35 6.91 -13.16
C ILE A 14 12.84 6.99 -13.47
N LEU A 15 13.26 8.16 -13.91
CA LEU A 15 14.66 8.50 -14.20
C LEU A 15 15.41 8.70 -12.87
N VAL A 16 16.27 7.76 -12.49
CA VAL A 16 17.31 7.97 -11.49
C VAL A 16 18.63 8.12 -12.23
N VAL A 17 19.19 9.33 -12.18
CA VAL A 17 20.51 9.62 -12.73
C VAL A 17 21.56 9.05 -11.78
N GLY A 18 22.19 7.98 -12.23
CA GLY A 18 23.33 7.35 -11.56
C GLY A 18 23.75 6.15 -12.40
N SER A 19 24.84 6.33 -13.16
CA SER A 19 25.37 5.38 -14.12
C SER A 19 25.80 4.05 -13.48
N THR A 20 25.08 2.97 -13.75
CA THR A 20 25.63 1.60 -13.78
C THR A 20 24.92 0.81 -14.86
N ALA A 21 25.71 0.24 -15.74
CA ALA A 21 25.28 -0.55 -16.88
C ALA A 21 24.42 -1.75 -16.44
N LEU A 22 23.25 -1.90 -17.06
CA LEU A 22 22.45 -3.12 -17.01
C LEU A 22 23.21 -4.21 -17.81
N VAL A 23 23.85 -5.12 -17.10
CA VAL A 23 24.37 -6.35 -17.69
C VAL A 23 23.19 -7.32 -17.81
N ASN A 24 22.75 -7.60 -19.01
CA ASN A 24 21.85 -8.70 -19.31
C ASN A 24 22.59 -10.01 -19.04
N VAL A 25 22.32 -10.66 -17.93
CA VAL A 25 22.81 -12.01 -17.65
C VAL A 25 21.85 -12.98 -18.29
N GLN A 26 22.20 -13.47 -19.47
CA GLN A 26 21.57 -14.64 -20.07
C GLN A 26 21.99 -15.87 -19.26
N GLU A 27 21.03 -16.49 -18.55
CA GLU A 27 21.27 -17.75 -17.82
C GLU A 27 21.68 -18.86 -18.79
N VAL A 28 22.89 -19.36 -18.61
CA VAL A 28 23.31 -20.64 -19.19
C VAL A 28 22.64 -21.74 -18.36
N MET A 29 21.60 -22.34 -18.91
CA MET A 29 20.95 -23.52 -18.34
C MET A 29 21.90 -24.73 -18.45
N ALA A 30 22.58 -25.05 -17.37
CA ALA A 30 23.19 -26.37 -17.22
C ALA A 30 22.07 -27.38 -16.92
N ASP A 31 22.08 -28.51 -17.64
CA ASP A 31 21.13 -29.62 -17.49
C ASP A 31 21.02 -30.02 -16.00
N THR A 32 19.84 -29.81 -15.44
CA THR A 32 19.54 -30.23 -14.06
C THR A 32 19.11 -31.70 -14.07
N PRO A 33 19.69 -32.56 -13.22
CA PRO A 33 19.15 -33.89 -13.00
C PRO A 33 17.70 -33.78 -12.51
N ASN A 34 16.87 -34.66 -13.00
CA ASN A 34 15.45 -34.78 -12.70
C ASN A 34 15.27 -35.10 -11.20
N ILE A 35 15.27 -34.11 -10.34
CA ILE A 35 14.99 -34.23 -8.91
C ILE A 35 13.46 -34.33 -8.82
N ALA A 36 12.97 -35.43 -8.29
CA ALA A 36 11.56 -35.64 -7.94
C ALA A 36 11.03 -34.35 -7.27
N LYS A 37 9.87 -33.88 -7.71
CA LYS A 37 9.19 -32.73 -7.12
C LYS A 37 9.04 -32.99 -5.63
N SER A 38 9.87 -32.39 -4.79
CA SER A 38 9.58 -32.29 -3.37
C SER A 38 8.26 -31.51 -3.26
N ASP A 39 7.42 -31.86 -2.27
CA ASP A 39 6.18 -31.17 -1.95
C ASP A 39 6.41 -29.74 -1.43
N TYR A 40 7.31 -29.00 -2.10
CA TYR A 40 7.65 -27.63 -1.72
C TYR A 40 6.44 -26.71 -1.92
N ASP A 41 5.81 -26.35 -0.82
CA ASP A 41 4.72 -25.40 -0.75
C ASP A 41 5.24 -24.07 -0.18
N PRO A 42 5.40 -23.02 -1.03
CA PRO A 42 5.89 -21.72 -0.58
C PRO A 42 5.04 -21.09 0.53
N ALA A 43 3.75 -21.45 0.62
CA ALA A 43 2.86 -20.93 1.65
C ALA A 43 3.16 -21.56 3.03
N LYS A 44 3.53 -22.83 3.07
CA LYS A 44 3.85 -23.56 4.31
C LYS A 44 5.20 -23.14 4.89
N VAL A 45 6.17 -22.82 4.05
CA VAL A 45 7.53 -22.40 4.48
C VAL A 45 7.69 -20.88 4.67
N LYS A 46 6.63 -20.09 4.53
CA LYS A 46 6.71 -18.62 4.59
C LYS A 46 7.27 -18.05 5.89
N ASN A 47 7.13 -18.77 6.99
CA ASN A 47 7.60 -18.37 8.32
C ASN A 47 8.80 -19.18 8.79
N LEU A 48 9.36 -20.04 7.92
CA LEU A 48 10.50 -20.88 8.27
C LEU A 48 11.71 -20.01 8.62
N LYS A 49 12.33 -20.30 9.74
CA LYS A 49 13.58 -19.70 10.17
C LYS A 49 14.62 -20.80 10.29
N VAL A 50 15.78 -20.57 9.70
CA VAL A 50 16.90 -21.49 9.75
C VAL A 50 18.05 -20.81 10.46
N GLN A 51 18.53 -21.41 11.54
CA GLN A 51 19.76 -21.01 12.19
C GLN A 51 20.92 -21.68 11.46
N MET A 52 21.98 -20.92 11.15
CA MET A 52 23.13 -21.43 10.44
C MET A 52 24.42 -21.16 11.21
N ASN A 53 25.23 -22.19 11.37
CA ASN A 53 26.50 -22.14 12.05
C ASN A 53 27.64 -22.60 11.13
N LEU A 54 28.80 -21.94 11.22
CA LEU A 54 30.02 -22.36 10.58
C LEU A 54 31.03 -22.86 11.63
N SER A 55 31.72 -23.90 11.27
CA SER A 55 32.95 -24.28 11.97
C SER A 55 34.02 -24.74 10.96
N GLN A 56 35.22 -24.25 11.10
CA GLN A 56 36.31 -24.58 10.23
C GLN A 56 37.23 -25.59 10.95
N ASP A 57 37.46 -26.74 10.31
CA ASP A 57 38.49 -27.66 10.70
C ASP A 57 39.77 -27.35 9.91
N THR A 58 40.70 -26.67 10.57
CA THR A 58 41.95 -26.25 9.96
C THR A 58 42.87 -27.43 9.65
N SER A 59 42.69 -28.58 10.33
CA SER A 59 43.52 -29.78 10.12
C SER A 59 43.13 -30.55 8.87
N SER A 60 41.83 -30.59 8.55
CA SER A 60 41.31 -31.27 7.36
C SER A 60 41.03 -30.33 6.17
N GLY A 61 41.12 -29.00 6.37
CA GLY A 61 40.75 -28.02 5.35
C GLY A 61 39.25 -28.03 5.02
N LYS A 62 38.43 -28.52 5.94
CA LYS A 62 36.99 -28.62 5.74
C LYS A 62 36.22 -27.53 6.49
N LEU A 63 35.21 -26.97 5.80
CA LEU A 63 34.20 -26.09 6.38
C LEU A 63 32.98 -26.91 6.69
N LYS A 64 32.53 -26.92 7.93
CA LYS A 64 31.25 -27.50 8.35
C LYS A 64 30.17 -26.41 8.42
N ILE A 65 29.06 -26.61 7.70
CA ILE A 65 27.94 -25.73 7.66
C ILE A 65 26.78 -26.48 8.32
N THR A 66 26.36 -26.05 9.49
CA THR A 66 25.22 -26.64 10.20
C THR A 66 24.06 -25.70 10.07
N ALA A 67 22.91 -26.19 9.59
CA ALA A 67 21.65 -25.50 9.48
C ALA A 67 20.60 -26.22 10.34
N SER A 68 19.80 -25.49 11.13
CA SER A 68 18.77 -26.07 11.99
C SER A 68 17.50 -25.25 11.94
N ILE A 69 16.37 -25.93 12.10
CA ILE A 69 15.04 -25.34 12.14
C ILE A 69 14.50 -25.51 13.57
N ASP A 70 14.04 -24.41 14.19
CA ASP A 70 13.46 -24.46 15.54
C ASP A 70 12.06 -25.06 15.55
N THR A 71 11.28 -24.76 14.51
CA THR A 71 9.89 -25.23 14.35
C THR A 71 9.68 -25.73 12.93
N PHE A 72 9.36 -27.03 12.81
CA PHE A 72 9.09 -27.64 11.50
C PHE A 72 7.71 -27.22 10.98
N PRO A 73 7.57 -26.86 9.68
CA PRO A 73 6.30 -26.44 9.10
C PRO A 73 5.22 -27.53 9.19
N GLU A 74 4.04 -27.16 9.66
CA GLU A 74 2.92 -28.08 9.83
C GLU A 74 2.46 -28.69 8.49
N GLY A 75 2.21 -29.99 8.49
CA GLY A 75 1.73 -30.74 7.34
C GLY A 75 2.77 -30.92 6.22
N MET A 76 4.06 -30.77 6.53
CA MET A 76 5.16 -31.12 5.65
C MET A 76 5.95 -32.31 6.22
N ASN A 77 6.41 -33.20 5.35
CA ASN A 77 7.27 -34.34 5.73
C ASN A 77 8.74 -34.04 5.50
N GLU A 78 9.04 -33.11 4.59
CA GLU A 78 10.39 -32.72 4.20
C GLU A 78 10.41 -31.26 3.76
N VAL A 79 11.52 -30.56 4.04
CA VAL A 79 11.84 -29.25 3.52
C VAL A 79 13.26 -29.29 2.95
N SER A 80 13.40 -29.07 1.65
CA SER A 80 14.69 -29.04 0.96
C SER A 80 14.99 -27.61 0.51
N ILE A 81 16.14 -27.07 0.96
CA ILE A 81 16.55 -25.69 0.68
C ILE A 81 18.00 -25.68 0.18
N PRO A 82 18.26 -25.13 -1.01
CA PRO A 82 19.60 -25.04 -1.57
C PRO A 82 20.44 -23.97 -0.88
N PHE A 83 21.76 -24.22 -0.86
CA PHE A 83 22.76 -23.25 -0.44
C PHE A 83 23.20 -22.37 -1.60
N PHE A 84 23.38 -21.10 -1.31
CA PHE A 84 23.93 -20.09 -2.21
C PHE A 84 25.04 -19.31 -1.54
N LEU A 85 25.88 -18.67 -2.36
CA LEU A 85 26.86 -17.68 -1.95
C LEU A 85 26.32 -16.29 -2.31
N PHE A 86 26.21 -15.44 -1.33
CA PHE A 86 25.77 -14.05 -1.44
C PHE A 86 26.99 -13.14 -1.33
N ASN A 87 27.33 -12.42 -2.38
CA ASN A 87 28.41 -11.45 -2.38
C ASN A 87 28.00 -10.20 -1.58
N VAL A 88 28.74 -9.89 -0.54
CA VAL A 88 28.43 -8.80 0.40
C VAL A 88 28.49 -7.43 -0.29
N LYS A 89 29.42 -7.25 -1.23
CA LYS A 89 29.63 -5.97 -1.93
C LYS A 89 28.65 -5.77 -3.08
N THR A 90 28.48 -6.77 -3.96
CA THR A 90 27.65 -6.65 -5.16
C THR A 90 26.19 -7.01 -4.92
N GLN A 91 25.90 -7.70 -3.81
CA GLN A 91 24.59 -8.23 -3.43
C GLN A 91 24.04 -9.28 -4.44
N VAL A 92 24.90 -9.83 -5.27
CA VAL A 92 24.57 -10.93 -6.18
C VAL A 92 24.61 -12.25 -5.43
N THR A 93 23.65 -13.12 -5.74
CA THR A 93 23.54 -14.46 -5.11
C THR A 93 23.62 -15.53 -6.17
N GLU A 94 24.54 -16.45 -6.04
CA GLU A 94 24.74 -17.58 -6.95
C GLU A 94 24.72 -18.91 -6.20
N LYS A 95 24.31 -20.01 -6.88
CA LYS A 95 24.27 -21.33 -6.24
C LYS A 95 25.67 -21.73 -5.76
N PHE A 96 25.75 -22.23 -4.52
CA PHE A 96 27.02 -22.74 -3.97
C PHE A 96 27.35 -24.07 -4.64
N PRO A 97 28.41 -24.13 -5.47
CA PRO A 97 28.75 -25.35 -6.21
C PRO A 97 29.28 -26.43 -5.28
N GLY A 98 28.92 -27.68 -5.56
CA GLY A 98 29.44 -28.84 -4.81
C GLY A 98 28.78 -29.04 -3.44
N LEU A 99 27.85 -28.20 -3.01
CA LEU A 99 27.14 -28.37 -1.75
C LEU A 99 25.71 -28.87 -2.00
N ALA A 100 25.38 -30.04 -1.42
CA ALA A 100 24.03 -30.60 -1.50
C ALA A 100 23.04 -29.77 -0.67
N ASP A 101 21.78 -29.72 -1.12
CA ASP A 101 20.71 -28.98 -0.43
C ASP A 101 20.59 -29.40 1.05
N ALA A 102 20.16 -28.46 1.89
CA ALA A 102 19.78 -28.75 3.26
C ALA A 102 18.39 -29.41 3.25
N ILE A 103 18.31 -30.66 3.64
CA ILE A 103 17.08 -31.44 3.72
C ILE A 103 16.73 -31.66 5.19
N PHE A 104 15.62 -31.08 5.60
CA PHE A 104 15.09 -31.17 6.95
C PHE A 104 13.86 -32.05 6.99
N THR A 105 13.69 -32.82 8.05
CA THR A 105 12.46 -33.59 8.34
C THR A 105 12.04 -33.34 9.77
N PRO A 106 10.80 -33.68 10.19
CA PRO A 106 10.37 -33.58 11.59
C PRO A 106 11.29 -34.32 12.57
N SER A 107 11.85 -35.45 12.14
CA SER A 107 12.78 -36.26 12.95
C SER A 107 14.24 -35.80 12.85
N GLN A 108 14.57 -34.98 11.85
CA GLN A 108 15.91 -34.43 11.60
C GLN A 108 15.84 -32.95 11.30
N PRO A 109 15.58 -32.11 12.32
CA PRO A 109 15.46 -30.66 12.14
C PRO A 109 16.81 -29.95 11.96
N SER A 110 17.93 -30.67 12.00
CA SER A 110 19.27 -30.12 11.81
C SER A 110 20.06 -30.91 10.77
N VAL A 111 20.74 -30.18 9.90
CA VAL A 111 21.55 -30.74 8.80
C VAL A 111 22.95 -30.14 8.85
N THR A 112 23.96 -30.99 8.72
CA THR A 112 25.34 -30.54 8.54
C THR A 112 25.84 -30.93 7.15
N ARG A 113 26.50 -29.98 6.49
CA ARG A 113 27.19 -30.18 5.21
C ARG A 113 28.67 -29.84 5.39
N GLU A 114 29.52 -30.59 4.72
CA GLU A 114 30.95 -30.33 4.68
C GLU A 114 31.34 -29.85 3.29
N TYR A 115 32.14 -28.79 3.24
CA TYR A 115 32.76 -28.27 2.03
C TYR A 115 34.28 -28.31 2.16
N ASP A 116 34.93 -28.88 1.16
CA ASP A 116 36.40 -28.95 1.10
C ASP A 116 36.94 -27.62 0.54
N MET A 117 37.53 -26.80 1.40
CA MET A 117 38.09 -25.50 1.05
C MET A 117 39.34 -25.58 0.16
N ASN A 118 39.96 -26.76 0.04
CA ASN A 118 41.10 -26.96 -0.86
C ASN A 118 40.66 -27.11 -2.33
N GLN A 119 39.39 -27.30 -2.59
CA GLN A 119 38.86 -27.38 -3.96
C GLN A 119 38.80 -26.00 -4.61
N ALA A 120 39.46 -25.87 -5.77
CA ALA A 120 39.33 -24.65 -6.60
C ALA A 120 38.13 -24.77 -7.54
N ASN A 121 36.92 -24.84 -7.01
CA ASN A 121 35.68 -24.99 -7.79
C ASN A 121 34.78 -23.73 -7.79
N LEU A 122 35.29 -22.63 -7.26
CA LEU A 122 34.58 -21.35 -7.17
C LEU A 122 34.93 -20.40 -8.33
N ASN A 123 35.20 -20.96 -9.52
CA ASN A 123 35.66 -20.20 -10.70
C ASN A 123 34.65 -19.12 -11.19
N ALA A 124 33.37 -19.31 -10.91
CA ALA A 124 32.33 -18.32 -11.24
C ALA A 124 32.26 -17.16 -10.23
N PHE A 125 33.01 -17.24 -9.12
CA PHE A 125 32.96 -16.25 -8.05
C PHE A 125 34.21 -15.38 -8.07
N ALA A 126 34.00 -14.07 -8.04
CA ALA A 126 35.08 -13.11 -7.88
C ALA A 126 35.66 -13.16 -6.46
N ASP A 127 36.91 -12.75 -6.33
CA ASP A 127 37.51 -12.56 -5.00
C ASP A 127 36.69 -11.56 -4.19
N GLY A 128 36.49 -11.85 -2.91
CA GLY A 128 35.73 -10.98 -2.02
C GLY A 128 35.08 -11.68 -0.84
N GLU A 129 34.23 -10.94 -0.17
CA GLU A 129 33.48 -11.40 0.99
C GLU A 129 32.10 -11.91 0.59
N TYR A 130 31.74 -13.05 1.12
CA TYR A 130 30.48 -13.74 0.84
C TYR A 130 29.81 -14.19 2.14
N ARG A 131 28.50 -14.42 2.07
CA ARG A 131 27.74 -15.18 3.07
C ARG A 131 27.20 -16.45 2.43
N ILE A 132 27.21 -17.55 3.15
CA ILE A 132 26.49 -18.75 2.76
C ILE A 132 25.05 -18.56 3.19
N VAL A 133 24.11 -18.64 2.25
CA VAL A 133 22.70 -18.38 2.51
C VAL A 133 21.83 -19.56 2.07
N LEU A 134 20.73 -19.77 2.77
CA LEU A 134 19.65 -20.66 2.34
C LEU A 134 18.51 -19.81 1.80
N ARG A 135 18.11 -20.03 0.54
CA ARG A 135 17.03 -19.29 -0.10
C ARG A 135 16.23 -20.16 -1.07
N ASP A 136 15.07 -19.63 -1.51
CA ASP A 136 14.29 -20.27 -2.55
C ASP A 136 15.12 -20.56 -3.82
N TRP A 137 14.91 -21.73 -4.42
CA TRP A 137 15.57 -22.14 -5.66
C TRP A 137 15.14 -21.29 -6.86
N LYS A 138 13.82 -21.06 -6.97
CA LYS A 138 13.23 -20.25 -8.05
C LYS A 138 12.65 -18.97 -7.45
N GLN A 139 12.67 -17.92 -8.27
CA GLN A 139 11.97 -16.70 -7.94
C GLN A 139 10.46 -17.01 -7.83
N PRO A 140 9.83 -16.76 -6.66
CA PRO A 140 8.40 -16.97 -6.50
C PRO A 140 7.60 -16.00 -7.39
N PRO A 141 6.31 -16.24 -7.63
CA PRO A 141 5.46 -15.38 -8.46
C PRO A 141 5.43 -13.90 -8.04
N TYR A 142 5.85 -13.58 -6.82
CA TYR A 142 5.92 -12.22 -6.26
C TYR A 142 7.25 -11.49 -6.49
N GLY A 143 8.18 -12.07 -7.23
CA GLY A 143 9.35 -11.36 -7.74
C GLY A 143 10.59 -11.28 -6.84
N TYR A 144 10.60 -11.89 -5.64
CA TYR A 144 11.79 -11.91 -4.76
C TYR A 144 12.10 -13.32 -4.29
N TYR A 145 13.41 -13.58 -4.04
CA TYR A 145 13.83 -14.78 -3.34
C TYR A 145 13.60 -14.62 -1.85
N ARG A 146 13.10 -15.68 -1.21
CA ARG A 146 13.01 -15.73 0.24
C ARG A 146 14.30 -16.32 0.79
N TYR A 147 14.90 -15.59 1.73
CA TYR A 147 16.07 -16.06 2.49
C TYR A 147 15.59 -16.64 3.81
N TYR A 148 16.08 -17.83 4.16
CA TYR A 148 15.71 -18.56 5.37
C TYR A 148 16.74 -18.45 6.46
N GLY A 149 18.01 -18.30 6.10
CA GLY A 149 19.14 -18.13 7.00
C GLY A 149 20.42 -17.81 6.26
N HIS A 150 21.43 -17.30 6.97
CA HIS A 150 22.79 -17.12 6.46
C HIS A 150 23.82 -17.35 7.54
N THR A 151 25.06 -17.52 7.09
CA THR A 151 26.24 -17.61 7.96
C THR A 151 26.87 -16.24 8.17
N GLU A 152 27.90 -16.21 8.99
CA GLU A 152 28.92 -15.17 9.00
C GLU A 152 29.67 -15.08 7.65
N ILE A 153 30.54 -14.09 7.52
CA ILE A 153 31.30 -13.85 6.29
C ILE A 153 32.34 -14.98 6.08
N VAL A 154 32.41 -15.43 4.83
CA VAL A 154 33.49 -16.26 4.30
C VAL A 154 34.21 -15.48 3.22
N THR A 155 35.53 -15.66 3.08
CA THR A 155 36.32 -14.99 2.06
C THR A 155 36.63 -15.95 0.93
N ILE A 156 36.44 -15.52 -0.32
CA ILE A 156 36.87 -16.19 -1.53
C ILE A 156 38.07 -15.43 -2.09
N GLN A 157 39.16 -16.15 -2.34
CA GLN A 157 40.39 -15.65 -2.97
C GLN A 157 40.94 -16.72 -3.90
N ASP A 158 41.38 -16.33 -5.09
CA ASP A 158 41.92 -17.25 -6.10
C ASP A 158 41.03 -18.46 -6.35
N HIS A 159 39.73 -18.22 -6.46
CA HIS A 159 38.66 -19.23 -6.67
C HIS A 159 38.56 -20.30 -5.56
N LYS A 160 39.06 -20.00 -4.37
CA LYS A 160 39.01 -20.87 -3.18
C LYS A 160 38.38 -20.10 -2.01
N MET A 161 37.76 -20.84 -1.12
CA MET A 161 37.31 -20.29 0.16
C MET A 161 38.50 -20.35 1.15
N VAL A 162 38.93 -19.20 1.67
CA VAL A 162 40.19 -19.10 2.43
C VAL A 162 40.02 -18.75 3.90
N GLY A 163 38.82 -18.43 4.37
CA GLY A 163 38.66 -18.11 5.78
C GLY A 163 37.20 -17.90 6.22
N THR A 164 37.05 -18.02 7.53
CA THR A 164 35.78 -17.73 8.24
C THR A 164 36.05 -16.75 9.36
N GLY A 165 35.18 -15.79 9.59
CA GLY A 165 35.13 -14.99 10.80
C GLY A 165 34.40 -15.73 11.93
N THR A 166 34.51 -15.26 13.17
CA THR A 166 34.06 -16.00 14.37
C THR A 166 32.69 -15.59 14.91
N HIS A 167 31.88 -14.83 14.19
CA HIS A 167 30.57 -14.43 14.68
C HIS A 167 29.43 -14.87 13.76
N ILE A 168 28.55 -15.64 14.36
CA ILE A 168 27.28 -16.09 13.76
C ILE A 168 26.25 -15.00 14.00
N ASP A 169 26.02 -14.16 13.00
CA ASP A 169 24.81 -13.35 12.97
C ASP A 169 23.73 -14.13 12.22
N GLN A 170 22.65 -14.47 12.93
CA GLN A 170 21.45 -14.97 12.27
C GLN A 170 21.02 -13.92 11.25
N ALA A 171 20.88 -14.29 9.97
CA ALA A 171 20.38 -13.36 8.98
C ALA A 171 18.96 -12.95 9.32
N LYS A 172 18.86 -11.84 9.97
CA LYS A 172 17.60 -11.16 10.05
C LYS A 172 17.29 -10.64 8.66
N ASN A 173 16.45 -11.37 7.92
CA ASN A 173 15.80 -10.87 6.70
C ASN A 173 14.31 -10.86 6.95
N GLY A 174 13.66 -9.71 6.67
CA GLY A 174 12.25 -9.54 6.95
C GLY A 174 11.97 -8.90 8.32
N TRP A 175 10.77 -9.10 8.81
CA TRP A 175 10.30 -8.47 10.04
C TRP A 175 10.73 -9.24 11.29
N PHE A 176 11.31 -8.51 12.25
CA PHE A 176 11.62 -8.97 13.59
C PHE A 176 11.05 -7.95 14.59
N GLY A 177 9.90 -8.28 15.18
CA GLY A 177 9.13 -7.31 15.95
C GLY A 177 8.72 -6.11 15.08
N ASN A 178 9.08 -4.92 15.52
CA ASN A 178 8.80 -3.65 14.84
C ASN A 178 9.94 -3.17 13.92
N SER A 179 10.92 -4.02 13.62
CA SER A 179 12.05 -3.66 12.78
C SER A 179 12.14 -4.60 11.58
N TYR A 180 12.53 -4.05 10.44
CA TYR A 180 12.79 -4.82 9.22
C TYR A 180 14.29 -4.91 8.96
N TYR A 181 14.75 -6.08 8.56
CA TYR A 181 16.15 -6.31 8.27
C TYR A 181 16.35 -6.76 6.83
N LYS A 182 17.39 -6.28 6.20
CA LYS A 182 17.88 -6.69 4.87
C LYS A 182 19.30 -7.21 5.05
N ASN A 183 19.48 -8.51 4.86
CA ASN A 183 20.80 -9.14 5.00
C ASN A 183 21.50 -8.82 6.34
N GLY A 184 20.77 -8.91 7.44
CA GLY A 184 21.26 -8.60 8.78
C GLY A 184 21.33 -7.11 9.13
N VAL A 185 21.16 -6.22 8.18
CA VAL A 185 21.18 -4.77 8.40
C VAL A 185 19.77 -4.26 8.68
N LYS A 186 19.61 -3.53 9.77
CA LYS A 186 18.34 -2.91 10.13
C LYS A 186 18.00 -1.80 9.13
N ALA A 187 16.86 -1.94 8.45
CA ALA A 187 16.33 -0.94 7.54
C ALA A 187 15.95 0.35 8.30
N ARG A 188 16.22 1.52 7.69
CA ARG A 188 15.97 2.84 8.28
C ARG A 188 15.53 3.83 7.21
N ASN A 189 14.58 4.71 7.56
CA ASN A 189 14.07 5.75 6.66
C ASN A 189 13.65 5.23 5.27
N GLU A 190 12.98 4.08 5.22
CA GLU A 190 12.60 3.50 3.93
C GLU A 190 11.24 2.82 3.92
N TYR A 191 10.65 2.77 2.73
CA TYR A 191 9.44 2.00 2.47
C TYR A 191 9.79 0.54 2.25
N ILE A 192 9.09 -0.33 2.98
CA ILE A 192 9.24 -1.78 2.90
C ILE A 192 8.04 -2.35 2.17
N ARG A 193 8.26 -2.88 0.97
CA ARG A 193 7.25 -3.71 0.31
C ARG A 193 7.41 -5.14 0.79
N SER A 194 6.50 -5.57 1.65
CA SER A 194 6.56 -6.86 2.30
C SER A 194 5.63 -7.86 1.61
N SER A 195 6.17 -8.96 1.14
CA SER A 195 5.39 -10.05 0.53
C SER A 195 4.69 -10.91 1.58
N ASP A 196 5.34 -11.15 2.71
CA ASP A 196 4.84 -11.94 3.83
C ASP A 196 3.70 -11.23 4.58
N ARG A 197 3.75 -9.89 4.71
CA ARG A 197 2.68 -9.06 5.29
C ARG A 197 1.75 -8.42 4.25
N ARG A 198 1.94 -8.70 2.96
CA ARG A 198 1.13 -8.25 1.81
C ARG A 198 0.83 -6.75 1.83
N GLY A 199 1.88 -5.91 1.73
CA GLY A 199 1.65 -4.48 1.64
C GLY A 199 2.90 -3.62 1.73
N VAL A 200 2.67 -2.32 1.85
CA VAL A 200 3.73 -1.33 2.01
C VAL A 200 3.74 -0.85 3.45
N TYR A 201 4.92 -0.79 4.01
CA TYR A 201 5.23 -0.35 5.37
C TYR A 201 6.31 0.73 5.31
N TYR A 202 6.50 1.46 6.39
CA TYR A 202 7.61 2.39 6.50
C TYR A 202 8.32 2.19 7.84
N VAL A 203 9.66 2.22 7.80
CA VAL A 203 10.49 2.25 9.01
C VAL A 203 11.18 3.60 9.12
N ASP A 204 11.18 4.16 10.33
CA ASP A 204 11.73 5.48 10.63
C ASP A 204 13.28 5.48 10.72
N SER A 205 13.86 6.61 11.13
CA SER A 205 15.31 6.79 11.30
C SER A 205 15.93 5.82 12.31
N ASP A 206 15.17 5.35 13.28
CA ASP A 206 15.60 4.38 14.26
C ASP A 206 15.38 2.94 13.81
N GLY A 207 14.75 2.79 12.62
CA GLY A 207 14.39 1.51 12.03
C GLY A 207 13.17 0.87 12.71
N ASN A 208 12.33 1.65 13.35
CA ASN A 208 11.09 1.18 13.94
C ASN A 208 9.93 1.31 12.95
N LEU A 209 9.03 0.35 12.97
CA LEU A 209 7.81 0.39 12.18
C LEU A 209 6.98 1.62 12.52
N VAL A 210 6.65 2.40 11.50
CA VAL A 210 5.69 3.50 11.62
C VAL A 210 4.29 2.92 11.59
N GLU A 211 3.51 3.17 12.63
CA GLU A 211 2.14 2.71 12.72
C GLU A 211 1.22 3.73 13.42
N ASN A 212 -0.07 3.67 13.11
CA ASN A 212 -1.13 4.51 13.67
C ASN A 212 -0.81 6.01 13.59
N LYS A 213 -0.14 6.44 12.52
CA LYS A 213 0.23 7.85 12.29
C LYS A 213 0.49 8.17 10.82
N TRP A 214 0.55 9.46 10.55
CA TRP A 214 0.96 9.99 9.26
C TRP A 214 2.47 10.02 9.10
N PHE A 215 2.92 9.70 7.89
CA PHE A 215 4.26 10.00 7.42
C PHE A 215 4.16 10.63 6.03
N GLY A 216 4.49 11.91 5.94
CA GLY A 216 4.19 12.69 4.74
C GLY A 216 2.69 12.72 4.44
N ASN A 217 2.32 12.36 3.22
CA ASN A 217 0.91 12.29 2.79
C ASN A 217 0.26 10.91 2.98
N PHE A 218 0.97 9.95 3.59
CA PHE A 218 0.50 8.58 3.75
C PHE A 218 0.16 8.30 5.22
N TYR A 219 -0.87 7.51 5.43
CA TYR A 219 -1.25 7.04 6.76
C TYR A 219 -0.89 5.57 6.92
N PHE A 220 -0.22 5.25 8.02
CA PHE A 220 0.11 3.87 8.39
C PHE A 220 -0.83 3.43 9.50
N LYS A 221 -1.61 2.40 9.21
CA LYS A 221 -2.63 1.84 10.13
C LYS A 221 -1.99 1.17 11.34
N PRO A 222 -2.77 0.80 12.37
CA PRO A 222 -2.28 -0.12 13.40
C PRO A 222 -1.70 -1.38 12.75
N GLY A 223 -0.50 -1.80 13.18
CA GLY A 223 0.27 -2.84 12.54
C GLY A 223 1.09 -2.38 11.33
N GLY A 224 1.12 -1.07 11.04
CA GLY A 224 2.04 -0.41 10.12
C GLY A 224 1.71 -0.54 8.63
N LEU A 225 0.60 -1.18 8.25
CA LEU A 225 0.20 -1.27 6.84
C LEU A 225 -0.20 0.12 6.31
N MET A 226 0.40 0.55 5.21
CA MET A 226 0.03 1.79 4.54
C MET A 226 -1.41 1.71 4.00
N ALA A 227 -2.23 2.69 4.35
CA ALA A 227 -3.60 2.81 3.87
C ALA A 227 -3.64 3.07 2.36
N GLN A 228 -4.59 2.45 1.64
CA GLN A 228 -4.77 2.60 0.20
C GLN A 228 -6.24 2.46 -0.19
N GLN A 229 -6.76 3.42 -0.96
CA GLN A 229 -8.14 3.45 -1.47
C GLN A 229 -9.20 3.23 -0.38
N GLU A 230 -8.99 3.84 0.78
CA GLU A 230 -9.84 3.65 1.94
C GLU A 230 -10.05 4.93 2.76
N TRP A 231 -11.11 4.96 3.55
CA TRP A 231 -11.37 5.99 4.53
C TRP A 231 -10.62 5.69 5.82
N ILE A 232 -9.97 6.72 6.37
CA ILE A 232 -9.27 6.67 7.65
C ILE A 232 -9.87 7.70 8.60
N TYR A 233 -10.28 7.25 9.78
CA TYR A 233 -10.58 8.15 10.88
C TYR A 233 -9.33 8.33 11.75
N ASP A 234 -8.78 9.52 11.74
CA ASP A 234 -7.66 9.85 12.60
C ASP A 234 -8.17 10.44 13.92
N LYS A 235 -7.95 9.70 15.01
CA LYS A 235 -8.38 10.10 16.34
C LYS A 235 -7.66 11.35 16.87
N ASN A 236 -6.41 11.58 16.46
CA ASN A 236 -5.61 12.71 16.88
C ASN A 236 -6.15 14.03 16.30
N TYR A 237 -6.64 13.96 15.07
CA TYR A 237 -7.24 15.10 14.37
C TYR A 237 -8.78 15.14 14.47
N GLY A 238 -9.40 14.08 15.02
CA GLY A 238 -10.84 13.95 15.12
C GLY A 238 -11.57 14.04 13.77
N ALA A 239 -10.97 13.54 12.70
CA ALA A 239 -11.43 13.76 11.34
C ALA A 239 -11.26 12.55 10.45
N TRP A 240 -12.13 12.45 9.43
CA TRP A 240 -12.03 11.48 8.36
C TRP A 240 -11.18 12.00 7.21
N TYR A 241 -10.38 11.12 6.62
CA TYR A 241 -9.56 11.33 5.43
C TYR A 241 -9.81 10.21 4.43
N TYR A 242 -9.62 10.46 3.16
CA TYR A 242 -9.63 9.40 2.14
C TYR A 242 -8.25 9.28 1.49
N ILE A 243 -7.69 8.08 1.52
CA ILE A 243 -6.36 7.79 0.99
C ILE A 243 -6.48 7.22 -0.42
N LEU A 244 -5.73 7.79 -1.37
CA LEU A 244 -5.58 7.25 -2.72
C LEU A 244 -4.52 6.16 -2.77
N ALA A 245 -4.54 5.37 -3.85
CA ALA A 245 -3.62 4.22 -3.98
C ALA A 245 -2.13 4.60 -3.99
N GLN A 246 -1.76 5.78 -4.53
CA GLN A 246 -0.36 6.14 -4.76
C GLN A 246 0.00 7.59 -4.42
N SER A 247 -0.95 8.45 -4.19
CA SER A 247 -0.73 9.90 -4.04
C SER A 247 -1.07 10.47 -2.67
N GLY A 248 -1.29 9.62 -1.68
CA GLY A 248 -1.64 10.05 -0.32
C GLY A 248 -3.12 10.41 -0.19
N TYR A 249 -3.46 11.36 0.68
CA TYR A 249 -4.85 11.71 0.94
C TYR A 249 -5.40 12.76 -0.03
N VAL A 250 -6.72 12.69 -0.25
CA VAL A 250 -7.46 13.63 -1.11
C VAL A 250 -7.55 15.00 -0.45
N LYS A 251 -7.41 16.05 -1.25
CA LYS A 251 -7.60 17.47 -0.88
C LYS A 251 -8.47 18.17 -1.92
N ASN A 252 -9.29 19.11 -1.44
CA ASN A 252 -10.14 19.96 -2.29
C ASN A 252 -10.92 19.14 -3.34
N GLY A 253 -11.54 18.05 -2.92
CA GLY A 253 -12.20 17.16 -3.87
C GLY A 253 -13.25 16.25 -3.28
N TRP A 254 -14.04 15.66 -4.18
CA TRP A 254 -15.13 14.77 -3.85
C TRP A 254 -14.71 13.30 -3.91
N ILE A 255 -15.16 12.55 -2.92
CA ILE A 255 -15.17 11.09 -2.94
C ILE A 255 -16.63 10.64 -2.74
N GLY A 256 -17.26 10.28 -3.84
CA GLY A 256 -18.70 10.00 -3.83
C GLY A 256 -19.52 11.21 -3.37
N ASN A 257 -20.20 11.08 -2.24
CA ASN A 257 -21.03 12.13 -1.67
C ASN A 257 -20.32 13.02 -0.62
N TYR A 258 -19.01 12.83 -0.40
CA TYR A 258 -18.22 13.45 0.65
C TYR A 258 -17.17 14.39 0.07
N TYR A 259 -16.97 15.53 0.71
CA TYR A 259 -15.97 16.51 0.27
C TYR A 259 -14.80 16.55 1.24
N LEU A 260 -13.57 16.46 0.69
CA LEU A 260 -12.32 16.60 1.42
C LEU A 260 -11.81 18.03 1.24
N LYS A 261 -11.57 18.73 2.34
CA LYS A 261 -11.11 20.13 2.36
C LYS A 261 -9.64 20.26 1.97
N SER A 262 -9.11 21.47 1.96
CA SER A 262 -7.71 21.76 1.61
C SER A 262 -6.70 21.09 2.57
N ASP A 263 -7.09 20.87 3.81
CA ASP A 263 -6.32 20.13 4.82
C ASP A 263 -6.53 18.61 4.76
N GLY A 264 -7.37 18.13 3.83
CA GLY A 264 -7.73 16.73 3.65
C GLY A 264 -8.80 16.21 4.56
N LYS A 265 -9.30 17.00 5.52
CA LYS A 265 -10.40 16.57 6.39
C LYS A 265 -11.72 16.55 5.65
N MET A 266 -12.52 15.52 5.92
CA MET A 266 -13.89 15.46 5.42
C MET A 266 -14.71 16.61 6.01
N ALA A 267 -15.40 17.35 5.16
CA ALA A 267 -16.31 18.41 5.57
C ALA A 267 -17.56 17.81 6.25
N GLN A 268 -18.00 18.41 7.36
CA GLN A 268 -19.17 17.99 8.13
C GLN A 268 -19.88 19.20 8.74
N SER A 269 -21.21 19.22 8.70
CA SER A 269 -22.04 20.29 9.27
C SER A 269 -21.63 21.70 8.79
N GLU A 270 -21.19 21.83 7.56
CA GLU A 270 -20.64 23.08 7.01
C GLU A 270 -21.01 23.28 5.54
N TRP A 271 -21.00 24.55 5.12
CA TRP A 271 -21.10 24.93 3.73
C TRP A 271 -19.74 24.94 3.07
N ILE A 272 -19.66 24.42 1.85
CA ILE A 272 -18.48 24.56 0.99
C ILE A 272 -18.88 25.21 -0.33
N TYR A 273 -17.95 25.95 -0.90
CA TYR A 273 -18.03 26.42 -2.29
C TYR A 273 -17.11 25.59 -3.16
N ASP A 274 -17.68 24.89 -4.11
CA ASP A 274 -16.91 24.14 -5.09
C ASP A 274 -16.67 25.02 -6.35
N SER A 275 -15.42 25.37 -6.58
CA SER A 275 -15.02 26.25 -7.70
C SER A 275 -15.17 25.58 -9.07
N TYR A 276 -15.03 24.27 -9.15
CA TYR A 276 -15.22 23.51 -10.39
C TYR A 276 -16.70 23.50 -10.81
N TYR A 277 -17.61 23.20 -9.86
CA TYR A 277 -19.05 23.20 -10.10
C TYR A 277 -19.67 24.59 -9.98
N LYS A 278 -18.92 25.60 -9.54
CA LYS A 278 -19.38 26.98 -9.31
C LYS A 278 -20.65 27.03 -8.46
N SER A 279 -20.70 26.26 -7.38
CA SER A 279 -21.89 26.12 -6.56
C SER A 279 -21.56 25.85 -5.11
N TYR A 280 -22.47 26.26 -4.22
CA TYR A 280 -22.43 25.90 -2.82
C TYR A 280 -23.08 24.54 -2.60
N TYR A 281 -22.54 23.80 -1.65
CA TYR A 281 -23.04 22.54 -1.11
C TYR A 281 -23.05 22.61 0.41
N TYR A 282 -23.96 21.90 1.04
CA TYR A 282 -23.95 21.73 2.49
C TYR A 282 -23.65 20.28 2.84
N LEU A 283 -22.58 20.04 3.63
CA LEU A 283 -22.25 18.71 4.14
C LEU A 283 -22.95 18.52 5.47
N THR A 284 -23.70 17.45 5.59
CA THR A 284 -24.45 17.11 6.81
C THR A 284 -23.51 16.62 7.93
N SER A 285 -24.03 16.33 9.10
CA SER A 285 -23.22 15.84 10.23
C SER A 285 -22.54 14.51 9.96
N ASN A 286 -23.08 13.68 9.04
CA ASN A 286 -22.42 12.45 8.61
C ASN A 286 -21.44 12.65 7.44
N GLY A 287 -21.24 13.89 6.99
CA GLY A 287 -20.33 14.26 5.91
C GLY A 287 -20.88 14.17 4.49
N SER A 288 -22.04 13.57 4.27
CA SER A 288 -22.65 13.55 2.93
C SER A 288 -23.26 14.90 2.57
N TYR A 289 -23.25 15.28 1.29
CA TYR A 289 -23.93 16.51 0.89
C TYR A 289 -25.47 16.37 1.00
N ALA A 290 -26.11 17.45 1.47
CA ALA A 290 -27.56 17.54 1.53
C ALA A 290 -28.18 17.65 0.13
N ARG A 291 -29.34 17.06 -0.07
CA ARG A 291 -30.12 17.14 -1.33
C ARG A 291 -31.61 17.10 -1.06
N ASN A 292 -32.35 17.77 -1.94
CA ASN A 292 -33.82 17.95 -1.80
C ASN A 292 -34.20 18.42 -0.39
N ALA A 293 -33.44 19.36 0.18
CA ALA A 293 -33.53 19.73 1.57
C ALA A 293 -33.30 21.22 1.79
N TRP A 294 -33.94 21.76 2.81
CA TRP A 294 -33.70 23.09 3.32
C TRP A 294 -32.62 23.09 4.41
N ILE A 295 -31.67 23.98 4.28
CA ILE A 295 -30.72 24.29 5.31
C ILE A 295 -30.86 25.78 5.67
N GLY A 296 -31.57 26.02 6.74
CA GLY A 296 -32.02 27.39 7.06
C GLY A 296 -32.88 27.97 5.93
N ASN A 297 -32.44 29.06 5.35
CA ASN A 297 -33.16 29.77 4.27
C ASN A 297 -32.77 29.31 2.85
N TYR A 298 -31.91 28.30 2.71
CA TYR A 298 -31.33 27.84 1.45
C TYR A 298 -31.85 26.47 1.07
N TYR A 299 -32.04 26.22 -0.21
CA TYR A 299 -32.48 24.92 -0.70
C TYR A 299 -31.42 24.21 -1.50
N LEU A 300 -31.13 22.95 -1.14
CA LEU A 300 -30.21 22.07 -1.86
C LEU A 300 -31.04 21.20 -2.83
N LYS A 301 -30.69 21.27 -4.12
CA LYS A 301 -31.37 20.52 -5.18
C LYS A 301 -31.01 19.02 -5.12
N SER A 302 -31.61 18.21 -5.97
CA SER A 302 -31.34 16.76 -6.03
C SER A 302 -29.88 16.40 -6.30
N ASN A 303 -29.16 17.28 -6.99
CA ASN A 303 -27.71 17.14 -7.26
C ASN A 303 -26.84 17.79 -6.17
N GLY A 304 -27.41 18.21 -5.06
CA GLY A 304 -26.71 18.85 -3.93
C GLY A 304 -26.36 20.32 -4.12
N LYS A 305 -26.53 20.90 -5.30
CA LYS A 305 -26.22 22.31 -5.54
C LYS A 305 -27.25 23.21 -4.87
N MET A 306 -26.80 24.30 -4.26
CA MET A 306 -27.67 25.31 -3.72
C MET A 306 -28.46 26.01 -4.88
N ALA A 307 -29.75 26.11 -4.73
CA ALA A 307 -30.61 26.78 -5.68
C ALA A 307 -30.40 28.31 -5.62
N LYS A 308 -30.35 28.99 -6.78
CA LYS A 308 -30.18 30.43 -6.92
C LYS A 308 -30.97 30.95 -8.12
N SER A 309 -31.62 32.08 -7.97
CA SER A 309 -32.39 32.76 -9.06
C SER A 309 -33.35 31.81 -9.77
N GLU A 310 -34.01 30.93 -9.04
CA GLU A 310 -34.89 29.90 -9.61
C GLU A 310 -36.06 29.58 -8.70
N TRP A 311 -37.13 29.07 -9.31
CA TRP A 311 -38.28 28.53 -8.61
C TRP A 311 -38.08 27.08 -8.25
N ILE A 312 -38.47 26.71 -7.00
CA ILE A 312 -38.45 25.35 -6.50
C ILE A 312 -39.90 24.98 -6.06
N TYR A 313 -40.36 23.83 -6.50
CA TYR A 313 -41.53 23.19 -5.91
C TYR A 313 -41.09 22.20 -4.86
N ASP A 314 -41.41 22.50 -3.60
CA ASP A 314 -41.12 21.57 -2.50
C ASP A 314 -42.33 20.67 -2.26
N ARG A 315 -42.13 19.37 -2.53
CA ARG A 315 -43.17 18.34 -2.39
C ARG A 315 -43.61 18.14 -0.93
N ASN A 316 -42.68 18.31 0.04
CA ASN A 316 -42.99 18.12 1.45
C ASN A 316 -43.90 19.24 1.98
N TYR A 317 -43.73 20.45 1.47
CA TYR A 317 -44.54 21.60 1.85
C TYR A 317 -45.70 21.89 0.87
N GLY A 318 -45.74 21.18 -0.26
CA GLY A 318 -46.75 21.34 -1.29
C GLY A 318 -46.83 22.77 -1.85
N ALA A 319 -45.68 23.45 -1.99
CA ALA A 319 -45.66 24.88 -2.34
C ALA A 319 -44.44 25.24 -3.19
N TYR A 320 -44.59 26.29 -3.98
CA TYR A 320 -43.49 26.92 -4.70
C TYR A 320 -42.78 27.96 -3.81
N TYR A 321 -41.48 28.03 -4.00
CA TYR A 321 -40.55 29.00 -3.39
C TYR A 321 -39.68 29.60 -4.49
N TYR A 322 -39.22 30.82 -4.32
CA TYR A 322 -38.23 31.43 -5.20
C TYR A 322 -36.93 31.67 -4.43
N LEU A 323 -35.83 31.17 -4.93
CA LEU A 323 -34.51 31.42 -4.37
C LEU A 323 -33.88 32.64 -5.08
N THR A 324 -33.44 33.62 -4.29
CA THR A 324 -32.83 34.86 -4.79
C THR A 324 -31.46 34.60 -5.43
N SER A 325 -30.84 35.62 -5.99
CA SER A 325 -29.45 35.54 -6.49
C SER A 325 -28.46 35.14 -5.42
N GLU A 326 -28.74 35.45 -4.16
CA GLU A 326 -27.91 35.05 -3.00
C GLU A 326 -28.25 33.65 -2.49
N GLY A 327 -29.28 33.01 -3.03
CA GLY A 327 -29.73 31.66 -2.72
C GLY A 327 -30.70 31.55 -1.56
N SER A 328 -30.99 32.62 -0.83
CA SER A 328 -32.05 32.62 0.20
C SER A 328 -33.42 32.63 -0.43
N HIS A 329 -34.43 32.04 0.22
CA HIS A 329 -35.79 32.12 -0.31
C HIS A 329 -36.36 33.52 -0.15
N ALA A 330 -37.02 34.02 -1.17
CA ALA A 330 -37.73 35.30 -1.17
C ALA A 330 -38.91 35.29 -0.19
N ARG A 331 -39.19 36.42 0.47
CA ARG A 331 -40.28 36.58 1.44
C ARG A 331 -40.86 37.97 1.36
N ASN A 332 -42.19 38.08 1.57
CA ASN A 332 -42.91 39.35 1.59
C ASN A 332 -42.60 40.20 0.33
N THR A 333 -42.53 39.58 -0.83
CA THR A 333 -42.11 40.28 -2.05
C THR A 333 -42.71 39.63 -3.29
N TRP A 334 -42.82 40.42 -4.36
CA TRP A 334 -43.17 39.97 -5.69
C TRP A 334 -41.94 39.52 -6.49
N VAL A 335 -42.07 38.42 -7.18
CA VAL A 335 -41.12 37.95 -8.19
C VAL A 335 -41.92 37.78 -9.51
N GLY A 336 -41.77 38.76 -10.37
CA GLY A 336 -42.64 38.87 -11.50
C GLY A 336 -44.11 39.05 -11.07
N ASP A 337 -45.02 38.23 -11.59
CA ASP A 337 -46.45 38.22 -11.27
C ASP A 337 -46.83 37.38 -10.04
N TYR A 338 -45.85 36.90 -9.27
CA TYR A 338 -46.04 35.95 -8.15
C TYR A 338 -45.59 36.53 -6.81
N TYR A 339 -46.40 36.42 -5.77
CA TYR A 339 -46.09 36.93 -4.44
C TYR A 339 -45.59 35.83 -3.50
N LEU A 340 -44.45 36.06 -2.85
CA LEU A 340 -43.89 35.18 -1.80
C LEU A 340 -44.30 35.72 -0.43
N LYS A 341 -45.00 34.89 0.34
CA LYS A 341 -45.46 35.20 1.70
C LYS A 341 -44.34 35.30 2.72
N ALA A 342 -44.61 35.70 3.95
CA ALA A 342 -43.65 35.80 5.03
C ALA A 342 -42.93 34.45 5.31
N ASN A 343 -43.55 33.32 5.08
CA ASN A 343 -43.01 31.99 5.21
C ASN A 343 -42.30 31.48 3.94
N GLY A 344 -42.15 32.34 2.92
CA GLY A 344 -41.53 32.03 1.64
C GLY A 344 -42.41 31.27 0.63
N LYS A 345 -43.59 30.80 1.02
CA LYS A 345 -44.50 30.10 0.08
C LYS A 345 -45.11 31.08 -0.88
N MET A 346 -45.22 30.68 -2.14
CA MET A 346 -46.00 31.42 -3.15
C MET A 346 -47.47 31.49 -2.71
N ALA A 347 -48.05 32.66 -2.80
CA ALA A 347 -49.49 32.90 -2.57
C ALA A 347 -50.30 32.26 -3.69
N VAL A 348 -51.43 31.61 -3.35
CA VAL A 348 -52.33 30.92 -4.32
C VAL A 348 -53.79 31.09 -3.90
N ASN A 349 -54.64 31.50 -4.80
CA ASN A 349 -56.09 31.73 -4.53
C ASN A 349 -56.35 32.64 -3.32
N GLU A 350 -55.56 33.67 -3.10
CA GLU A 350 -55.65 34.52 -1.92
C GLU A 350 -55.43 36.00 -2.27
N ARG A 351 -55.69 36.87 -1.29
CA ARG A 351 -55.33 38.29 -1.38
C ARG A 351 -54.00 38.49 -0.67
N THR A 352 -53.08 39.17 -1.34
CA THR A 352 -51.77 39.53 -0.78
C THR A 352 -51.88 40.64 0.24
N PRO A 353 -50.91 40.81 1.19
CA PRO A 353 -50.96 41.86 2.20
C PRO A 353 -51.03 43.29 1.65
N ASP A 354 -50.51 43.51 0.46
CA ASP A 354 -50.58 44.81 -0.27
C ASP A 354 -51.83 44.99 -1.10
N GLY A 355 -52.82 44.08 -0.97
CA GLY A 355 -54.18 44.23 -1.48
C GLY A 355 -54.49 43.63 -2.85
N TYR A 356 -53.48 43.02 -3.49
CA TYR A 356 -53.69 42.37 -4.80
C TYR A 356 -54.28 40.95 -4.65
N ARG A 357 -54.83 40.41 -5.69
CA ARG A 357 -55.35 39.02 -5.74
C ARG A 357 -54.48 38.17 -6.67
N VAL A 358 -54.28 36.92 -6.26
CA VAL A 358 -53.63 35.91 -7.08
C VAL A 358 -54.58 34.74 -7.33
N ASP A 359 -54.51 34.15 -8.51
CA ASP A 359 -55.35 33.04 -8.96
C ASP A 359 -54.83 31.67 -8.41
N GLY A 360 -55.45 30.56 -8.87
CA GLY A 360 -55.09 29.19 -8.50
C GLY A 360 -53.72 28.75 -8.98
N SER A 361 -53.09 29.46 -9.91
CA SER A 361 -51.69 29.25 -10.32
C SER A 361 -50.71 30.13 -9.56
N GLY A 362 -51.20 31.02 -8.67
CA GLY A 362 -50.44 32.02 -7.96
C GLY A 362 -50.17 33.30 -8.72
N LYS A 363 -50.72 33.43 -9.96
CA LYS A 363 -50.47 34.59 -10.80
C LYS A 363 -51.35 35.76 -10.39
N TRP A 364 -50.76 36.95 -10.40
CA TRP A 364 -51.51 38.21 -10.17
C TRP A 364 -52.65 38.39 -11.13
N ILE A 365 -53.86 38.62 -10.57
CA ILE A 365 -55.06 38.97 -11.32
C ILE A 365 -55.09 40.50 -11.43
N ARG A 366 -54.91 41.01 -12.65
CA ARG A 366 -55.02 42.45 -12.97
C ARG A 366 -56.42 42.91 -12.95
#